data_b7eec507566686633bd1148c698b49e1
#
_entry.id   b7eec507566686633bd1148c698b49e1
#
_cell.length_a   1.000
_cell.length_b   1.000
_cell.length_c   1.000
_cell.angle_alpha   90.00
_cell.angle_beta   90.00
_cell.angle_gamma   90.00
#
_symmetry.space_group_name_H-M   'P 1'
#
loop_
_entity.id
_entity.type
_entity.pdbx_description
1 polymer ?
#
loop_
_entity_poly.entity_id
_entity_poly.type
_entity_poly.pdbx_seq_one_letter_code
_entity_poly.pdbx_strand_id
1 'polypeptide(L)'
;MLPCADEQHEAYLGGWEGNPLDCFAGLINVINAENVTITGEGCINANADNGDWYQHIKVKLIAWRPRLFFTSKAKNVTLHGVEVCNSFSWTIHPTYSDGVNILQLQIHNRADSPNTDGIDPESCKNVNIIGDFIHVGDDCIALKSGKLFLGTVMHTPCENVTIRNCNLNRGHGGLVIGSEMSGGVKNVVVTQCLMDHTDRGLRIKTRRGRGKNAVIDGLVFRNVEMRHVLTPFVINMFYFCDPDGKSDYVQSMNPCRWTMLPPAWAA
;
A
#
# COMPACT_ATOMS: atom_id res chain seq x y z
N MET A 1 19.98 -12.60 -0.11
CA MET A 1 19.09 -11.82 -1.00
C MET A 1 19.87 -10.70 -1.65
N LEU A 2 19.60 -10.41 -2.93
CA LEU A 2 20.25 -9.30 -3.63
C LEU A 2 19.48 -8.01 -3.40
N PRO A 3 20.13 -6.85 -3.31
CA PRO A 3 19.45 -5.56 -3.36
C PRO A 3 18.64 -5.44 -4.65
N CYS A 4 17.48 -4.81 -4.60
CA CYS A 4 16.62 -4.63 -5.77
C CYS A 4 16.74 -3.22 -6.39
N ALA A 5 17.71 -2.44 -5.97
CA ALA A 5 18.00 -1.16 -6.58
C ALA A 5 18.79 -1.35 -7.89
N ASP A 6 18.38 -0.65 -8.91
CA ASP A 6 19.14 -0.52 -10.15
C ASP A 6 20.21 0.57 -9.97
N GLU A 7 21.44 0.27 -10.33
CA GLU A 7 22.54 1.25 -10.26
C GLU A 7 22.31 2.48 -11.17
N GLN A 8 21.46 2.34 -12.18
CA GLN A 8 21.12 3.42 -13.11
C GLN A 8 19.91 4.26 -12.71
N HIS A 9 19.24 3.93 -11.61
CA HIS A 9 18.03 4.63 -11.11
C HIS A 9 16.86 4.75 -12.09
N GLU A 10 16.89 4.10 -13.22
CA GLU A 10 15.85 4.22 -14.25
C GLU A 10 14.62 3.37 -13.97
N ALA A 11 14.78 2.28 -13.25
CA ALA A 11 13.67 1.47 -12.78
C ALA A 11 13.67 1.47 -11.27
N TYR A 12 12.73 2.13 -10.66
CA TYR A 12 12.50 1.98 -9.23
C TYR A 12 12.03 0.54 -8.96
N LEU A 13 13.00 -0.37 -8.95
CA LEU A 13 12.78 -1.79 -8.67
C LEU A 13 12.43 -2.01 -7.22
N GLY A 14 12.64 -1.02 -6.41
CA GLY A 14 12.28 -1.01 -5.03
C GLY A 14 12.16 0.41 -4.51
N GLY A 15 11.52 0.51 -3.42
CA GLY A 15 11.35 1.73 -2.66
C GLY A 15 11.00 1.36 -1.23
N TRP A 16 11.31 2.20 -0.30
CA TRP A 16 10.88 2.02 1.06
C TRP A 16 9.96 3.17 1.46
N GLU A 17 8.74 2.81 1.84
CA GLU A 17 7.73 3.77 2.29
C GLU A 17 7.63 5.00 1.35
N GLY A 18 7.48 4.74 0.04
CA GLY A 18 7.29 5.79 -0.96
C GLY A 18 8.50 6.67 -1.27
N ASN A 19 9.71 6.24 -0.87
CA ASN A 19 10.98 6.86 -1.23
C ASN A 19 11.81 5.94 -2.13
N PRO A 20 12.65 6.48 -3.02
CA PRO A 20 13.56 5.71 -3.86
C PRO A 20 14.76 5.23 -3.04
N LEU A 21 14.59 4.17 -2.30
CA LEU A 21 15.58 3.59 -1.40
C LEU A 21 15.83 2.13 -1.76
N ASP A 22 17.08 1.68 -1.62
CA ASP A 22 17.47 0.31 -1.91
C ASP A 22 16.74 -0.68 -0.99
N CYS A 23 16.01 -1.60 -1.58
CA CYS A 23 15.39 -2.72 -0.88
C CYS A 23 16.02 -4.03 -1.37
N PHE A 24 15.99 -5.05 -0.51
CA PHE A 24 16.22 -6.40 -0.99
C PHE A 24 15.12 -6.78 -1.98
N ALA A 25 15.47 -7.58 -2.98
CA ALA A 25 14.50 -8.15 -3.90
C ALA A 25 13.42 -8.92 -3.12
N GLY A 26 12.19 -8.79 -3.54
CA GLY A 26 11.08 -9.57 -3.01
C GLY A 26 11.28 -11.08 -3.22
N LEU A 27 10.50 -11.90 -2.53
CA LEU A 27 10.52 -13.33 -2.79
C LEU A 27 10.10 -13.63 -4.24
N ILE A 28 9.07 -12.93 -4.71
CA ILE A 28 8.63 -12.97 -6.11
C ILE A 28 8.63 -11.55 -6.66
N ASN A 29 9.27 -11.36 -7.82
CA ASN A 29 9.36 -10.07 -8.49
C ASN A 29 8.86 -10.18 -9.93
N VAL A 30 7.96 -9.28 -10.32
CA VAL A 30 7.43 -9.15 -11.69
C VAL A 30 7.75 -7.75 -12.18
N ILE A 31 8.75 -7.61 -13.04
CA ILE A 31 9.31 -6.32 -13.41
C ILE A 31 9.31 -6.19 -14.93
N ASN A 32 8.75 -5.07 -15.44
CA ASN A 32 8.65 -4.80 -16.88
C ASN A 32 8.05 -5.99 -17.66
N ALA A 33 7.11 -6.71 -17.06
CA ALA A 33 6.51 -7.92 -17.65
C ALA A 33 5.01 -7.73 -17.88
N GLU A 34 4.46 -8.50 -18.79
CA GLU A 34 3.04 -8.46 -19.14
C GLU A 34 2.42 -9.86 -19.08
N ASN A 35 1.13 -9.94 -18.74
CA ASN A 35 0.33 -11.16 -18.75
C ASN A 35 0.89 -12.26 -17.82
N VAL A 36 1.21 -11.89 -16.59
CA VAL A 36 1.71 -12.81 -15.56
C VAL A 36 0.56 -13.29 -14.70
N THR A 37 0.40 -14.59 -14.56
CA THR A 37 -0.60 -15.20 -13.69
C THR A 37 0.06 -16.16 -12.72
N ILE A 38 -0.23 -15.99 -11.43
CA ILE A 38 0.08 -16.93 -10.36
C ILE A 38 -1.25 -17.42 -9.81
N THR A 39 -1.51 -18.70 -9.91
CA THR A 39 -2.76 -19.31 -9.46
C THR A 39 -2.54 -20.68 -8.85
N GLY A 40 -3.47 -21.11 -8.02
CA GLY A 40 -3.44 -22.43 -7.40
C GLY A 40 -4.03 -22.39 -5.98
N GLU A 41 -3.87 -23.49 -5.27
CA GLU A 41 -4.34 -23.68 -3.89
C GLU A 41 -3.17 -23.84 -2.90
N GLY A 42 -1.94 -23.55 -3.35
CA GLY A 42 -0.73 -23.67 -2.56
C GLY A 42 -0.45 -22.44 -1.70
N CYS A 43 0.56 -22.57 -0.83
CA CYS A 43 1.02 -21.51 0.06
C CYS A 43 2.40 -21.00 -0.36
N ILE A 44 2.54 -19.68 -0.44
CA ILE A 44 3.81 -18.97 -0.62
C ILE A 44 4.19 -18.35 0.72
N ASN A 45 5.12 -18.99 1.42
CA ASN A 45 5.57 -18.59 2.74
C ASN A 45 6.95 -17.93 2.67
N ALA A 46 7.04 -16.65 3.02
CA ALA A 46 8.32 -15.94 3.05
C ALA A 46 9.20 -16.33 4.25
N ASN A 47 8.60 -16.99 5.26
CA ASN A 47 9.31 -17.54 6.42
C ASN A 47 10.09 -16.46 7.23
N ALA A 48 9.61 -15.24 7.24
CA ALA A 48 10.29 -14.12 7.91
C ALA A 48 10.35 -14.29 9.45
N ASP A 49 9.45 -15.09 10.01
CA ASP A 49 9.41 -15.41 11.45
C ASP A 49 10.65 -16.12 11.96
N ASN A 50 11.34 -16.87 11.09
CA ASN A 50 12.55 -17.61 11.42
C ASN A 50 13.84 -16.79 11.23
N GLY A 51 13.72 -15.49 10.96
CA GLY A 51 14.83 -14.57 10.85
C GLY A 51 14.75 -13.44 11.87
N ASP A 52 15.62 -12.47 11.70
CA ASP A 52 15.69 -11.27 12.55
C ASP A 52 15.01 -10.03 11.91
N TRP A 53 14.26 -10.24 10.82
CA TRP A 53 13.65 -9.18 10.03
C TRP A 53 12.78 -8.20 10.83
N TYR A 54 12.08 -8.69 11.83
CA TYR A 54 11.20 -7.89 12.69
C TYR A 54 11.94 -7.18 13.82
N GLN A 55 13.23 -7.49 14.03
CA GLN A 55 14.07 -6.80 15.00
C GLN A 55 14.67 -5.51 14.41
N HIS A 56 14.74 -5.40 13.09
CA HIS A 56 15.34 -4.28 12.36
C HIS A 56 14.28 -3.38 11.72
N ILE A 57 13.32 -2.94 12.52
CA ILE A 57 12.24 -2.05 12.07
C ILE A 57 12.83 -0.69 11.72
N LYS A 58 12.57 -0.22 10.49
CA LYS A 58 13.04 1.08 9.99
C LYS A 58 14.57 1.28 10.10
N VAL A 59 15.31 0.21 10.11
CA VAL A 59 16.77 0.22 10.06
C VAL A 59 17.22 -0.30 8.70
N LYS A 60 18.03 0.50 7.99
CA LYS A 60 18.69 0.03 6.78
C LYS A 60 19.88 -0.85 7.19
N LEU A 61 19.82 -2.11 6.83
CA LEU A 61 20.97 -3.01 6.85
C LEU A 61 21.86 -2.70 5.63
N ILE A 62 22.15 -3.68 4.77
CA ILE A 62 22.72 -3.43 3.43
C ILE A 62 21.66 -2.74 2.56
N ALA A 63 20.42 -3.25 2.64
CA ALA A 63 19.22 -2.70 2.00
C ALA A 63 18.04 -2.74 2.97
N TRP A 64 16.90 -2.17 2.60
CA TRP A 64 15.67 -2.24 3.34
C TRP A 64 15.00 -3.61 3.18
N ARG A 65 14.10 -3.96 4.11
CA ARG A 65 13.38 -5.24 4.10
C ARG A 65 12.68 -5.50 2.78
N PRO A 66 12.70 -6.74 2.27
CA PRO A 66 12.03 -7.10 1.03
C PRO A 66 10.51 -7.14 1.20
N ARG A 67 9.81 -7.24 0.07
CA ARG A 67 8.40 -7.61 -0.02
C ARG A 67 8.28 -9.12 -0.21
N LEU A 68 7.10 -9.70 0.04
CA LEU A 68 6.87 -11.07 -0.40
C LEU A 68 6.65 -11.08 -1.92
N PHE A 69 5.68 -10.34 -2.41
CA PHE A 69 5.38 -10.19 -3.83
C PHE A 69 5.51 -8.72 -4.24
N PHE A 70 6.33 -8.49 -5.24
CA PHE A 70 6.60 -7.15 -5.75
C PHE A 70 6.39 -7.08 -7.25
N THR A 71 5.70 -6.05 -7.74
CA THR A 71 5.68 -5.76 -9.17
C THR A 71 6.12 -4.33 -9.46
N SER A 72 6.75 -4.12 -10.61
CA SER A 72 7.07 -2.78 -11.07
C SER A 72 6.91 -2.66 -12.58
N LYS A 73 6.15 -1.65 -13.02
CA LYS A 73 5.88 -1.37 -14.44
C LYS A 73 5.37 -2.61 -15.19
N ALA A 74 4.58 -3.44 -14.50
CA ALA A 74 3.98 -4.64 -15.07
C ALA A 74 2.56 -4.36 -15.59
N LYS A 75 2.09 -5.19 -16.52
CA LYS A 75 0.73 -5.12 -17.03
C LYS A 75 0.02 -6.46 -16.98
N ASN A 76 -1.26 -6.44 -16.67
CA ASN A 76 -2.10 -7.63 -16.60
C ASN A 76 -1.50 -8.71 -15.69
N VAL A 77 -1.32 -8.38 -14.43
CA VAL A 77 -0.82 -9.29 -13.39
C VAL A 77 -2.00 -9.84 -12.60
N THR A 78 -2.08 -11.15 -12.47
CA THR A 78 -3.13 -11.82 -11.70
C THR A 78 -2.54 -12.75 -10.66
N LEU A 79 -2.96 -12.56 -9.40
CA LEU A 79 -2.78 -13.53 -8.33
C LEU A 79 -4.15 -14.08 -7.97
N HIS A 80 -4.30 -15.41 -7.94
CA HIS A 80 -5.58 -16.02 -7.68
C HIS A 80 -5.48 -17.31 -6.86
N GLY A 81 -6.24 -17.38 -5.76
CA GLY A 81 -6.50 -18.61 -5.00
C GLY A 81 -5.39 -19.05 -4.05
N VAL A 82 -4.19 -18.50 -4.15
CA VAL A 82 -3.05 -18.89 -3.32
C VAL A 82 -3.11 -18.28 -1.92
N GLU A 83 -2.49 -18.99 -0.97
CA GLU A 83 -2.17 -18.42 0.33
C GLU A 83 -0.80 -17.73 0.27
N VAL A 84 -0.66 -16.56 0.92
CA VAL A 84 0.63 -15.85 1.08
C VAL A 84 0.80 -15.48 2.55
N CYS A 85 1.96 -15.78 3.12
CA CYS A 85 2.15 -15.58 4.55
C CYS A 85 3.59 -15.30 4.98
N ASN A 86 3.71 -14.84 6.24
CA ASN A 86 4.98 -14.57 6.92
C ASN A 86 5.91 -13.65 6.13
N SER A 87 5.36 -12.54 5.65
CA SER A 87 6.09 -11.55 4.85
C SER A 87 7.13 -10.81 5.66
N PHE A 88 8.20 -10.40 5.02
CA PHE A 88 9.26 -9.58 5.63
C PHE A 88 8.82 -8.16 5.95
N SER A 89 7.95 -7.60 5.12
CA SER A 89 7.29 -6.28 5.24
C SER A 89 6.01 -6.29 4.42
N TRP A 90 5.60 -5.24 3.74
CA TRP A 90 4.42 -5.19 2.89
C TRP A 90 4.31 -6.46 2.04
N THR A 91 3.18 -7.14 2.12
CA THR A 91 3.05 -8.49 1.56
C THR A 91 2.95 -8.48 0.04
N ILE A 92 1.94 -7.78 -0.49
CA ILE A 92 1.72 -7.65 -1.93
C ILE A 92 1.85 -6.17 -2.30
N HIS A 93 2.93 -5.81 -2.98
CA HIS A 93 3.26 -4.43 -3.30
C HIS A 93 3.43 -4.22 -4.80
N PRO A 94 2.36 -4.05 -5.56
CA PRO A 94 2.45 -3.62 -6.95
C PRO A 94 2.76 -2.13 -7.03
N THR A 95 3.71 -1.78 -7.92
CA THR A 95 4.11 -0.39 -8.16
C THR A 95 4.04 -0.04 -9.63
N TYR A 96 3.54 1.13 -9.98
CA TYR A 96 3.48 1.64 -11.37
C TYR A 96 2.95 0.63 -12.38
N SER A 97 2.07 -0.26 -11.96
CA SER A 97 1.53 -1.37 -12.76
C SER A 97 0.08 -1.08 -13.19
N ASP A 98 -0.33 -1.66 -14.30
CA ASP A 98 -1.66 -1.47 -14.88
C ASP A 98 -2.36 -2.82 -15.10
N GLY A 99 -3.61 -2.95 -14.64
CA GLY A 99 -4.35 -4.20 -14.71
C GLY A 99 -3.87 -5.23 -13.68
N VAL A 100 -3.94 -4.89 -12.39
CA VAL A 100 -3.56 -5.79 -11.29
C VAL A 100 -4.80 -6.44 -10.70
N ASN A 101 -4.87 -7.75 -10.74
CA ASN A 101 -5.96 -8.53 -10.18
C ASN A 101 -5.47 -9.40 -9.03
N ILE A 102 -6.03 -9.18 -7.85
CA ILE A 102 -5.75 -9.91 -6.61
C ILE A 102 -7.08 -10.52 -6.20
N LEU A 103 -7.18 -11.84 -6.33
CA LEU A 103 -8.46 -12.53 -6.34
C LEU A 103 -8.44 -13.75 -5.40
N GLN A 104 -9.35 -13.78 -4.42
CA GLN A 104 -9.58 -14.93 -3.55
C GLN A 104 -8.32 -15.44 -2.84
N LEU A 105 -7.43 -14.54 -2.45
CA LEU A 105 -6.23 -14.88 -1.69
C LEU A 105 -6.54 -15.05 -0.21
N GLN A 106 -5.68 -15.84 0.46
CA GLN A 106 -5.56 -15.90 1.91
C GLN A 106 -4.24 -15.22 2.29
N ILE A 107 -4.31 -14.07 2.94
CA ILE A 107 -3.10 -13.32 3.34
C ILE A 107 -2.99 -13.38 4.86
N HIS A 108 -1.90 -14.01 5.35
CA HIS A 108 -1.68 -14.24 6.76
C HIS A 108 -0.31 -13.75 7.22
N ASN A 109 -0.31 -12.74 8.09
CA ASN A 109 0.87 -12.34 8.83
C ASN A 109 0.53 -12.29 10.32
N ARG A 110 1.53 -12.40 11.18
CA ARG A 110 1.31 -12.25 12.62
C ARG A 110 0.75 -10.86 12.92
N ALA A 111 -0.19 -10.77 13.85
CA ALA A 111 -0.82 -9.50 14.23
C ALA A 111 0.14 -8.49 14.88
N ASP A 112 1.29 -8.95 15.38
CA ASP A 112 2.35 -8.14 15.99
C ASP A 112 3.57 -7.93 15.08
N SER A 113 3.53 -8.42 13.84
CA SER A 113 4.63 -8.24 12.89
C SER A 113 4.61 -6.83 12.28
N PRO A 114 5.73 -6.09 12.35
CA PRO A 114 5.76 -4.69 11.95
C PRO A 114 5.80 -4.51 10.43
N ASN A 115 5.01 -3.58 9.93
CA ASN A 115 4.91 -3.21 8.51
C ASN A 115 4.56 -4.39 7.58
N THR A 116 3.81 -5.35 8.07
CA THR A 116 3.30 -6.46 7.26
C THR A 116 1.90 -6.15 6.76
N ASP A 117 1.78 -5.03 6.06
CA ASP A 117 0.57 -4.65 5.34
C ASP A 117 0.17 -5.77 4.37
N GLY A 118 -1.12 -5.92 4.10
CA GLY A 118 -1.61 -6.97 3.21
C GLY A 118 -1.37 -6.65 1.73
N ILE A 119 -2.02 -5.61 1.23
CA ILE A 119 -1.95 -5.23 -0.19
C ILE A 119 -1.76 -3.72 -0.29
N ASP A 120 -0.67 -3.31 -0.93
CA ASP A 120 -0.24 -1.92 -1.08
C ASP A 120 -0.09 -1.51 -2.53
N PRO A 121 -1.17 -1.25 -3.28
CA PRO A 121 -1.04 -0.72 -4.63
C PRO A 121 -0.46 0.68 -4.58
N GLU A 122 0.72 0.88 -5.17
CA GLU A 122 1.40 2.18 -5.21
C GLU A 122 1.49 2.70 -6.64
N SER A 123 0.83 3.83 -6.93
CA SER A 123 0.82 4.43 -8.27
C SER A 123 0.37 3.46 -9.37
N CYS A 124 -0.60 2.60 -9.07
CA CYS A 124 -1.15 1.59 -9.97
C CYS A 124 -2.47 2.05 -10.59
N LYS A 125 -2.82 1.47 -11.74
CA LYS A 125 -4.10 1.67 -12.42
C LYS A 125 -4.85 0.36 -12.58
N ASN A 126 -6.20 0.47 -12.61
CA ASN A 126 -7.07 -0.67 -12.91
C ASN A 126 -6.78 -1.86 -11.98
N VAL A 127 -6.93 -1.63 -10.68
CA VAL A 127 -6.64 -2.61 -9.63
C VAL A 127 -7.94 -3.24 -9.14
N ASN A 128 -8.02 -4.56 -9.15
CA ASN A 128 -9.11 -5.32 -8.58
C ASN A 128 -8.63 -6.17 -7.42
N ILE A 129 -9.24 -5.99 -6.25
CA ILE A 129 -8.99 -6.75 -5.01
C ILE A 129 -10.33 -7.36 -4.62
N ILE A 130 -10.50 -8.65 -4.85
CA ILE A 130 -11.83 -9.26 -4.81
C ILE A 130 -11.82 -10.61 -4.11
N GLY A 131 -12.62 -10.72 -3.05
CA GLY A 131 -12.86 -11.98 -2.36
C GLY A 131 -11.71 -12.42 -1.44
N ASP A 132 -10.82 -11.51 -1.11
CA ASP A 132 -9.63 -11.82 -0.33
C ASP A 132 -9.92 -11.84 1.17
N PHE A 133 -9.25 -12.76 1.88
CA PHE A 133 -9.16 -12.75 3.33
C PHE A 133 -7.79 -12.22 3.74
N ILE A 134 -7.76 -11.17 4.55
CA ILE A 134 -6.54 -10.48 4.94
C ILE A 134 -6.46 -10.38 6.46
N HIS A 135 -5.43 -11.00 7.05
CA HIS A 135 -5.13 -10.97 8.46
C HIS A 135 -3.66 -10.59 8.64
N VAL A 136 -3.38 -9.39 9.14
CA VAL A 136 -2.03 -8.81 9.08
C VAL A 136 -1.68 -7.98 10.32
N GLY A 137 -0.41 -7.64 10.46
CA GLY A 137 0.12 -6.86 11.59
C GLY A 137 0.15 -5.35 11.37
N ASP A 138 -0.14 -4.86 10.14
CA ASP A 138 -0.27 -3.43 9.83
C ASP A 138 -1.52 -3.20 8.98
N ASP A 139 -1.57 -2.29 8.03
CA ASP A 139 -2.79 -1.98 7.27
C ASP A 139 -3.22 -3.16 6.36
N CYS A 140 -4.51 -3.51 6.32
CA CYS A 140 -4.99 -4.61 5.47
C CYS A 140 -4.84 -4.28 3.98
N ILE A 141 -5.37 -3.13 3.54
CA ILE A 141 -5.20 -2.61 2.18
C ILE A 141 -4.83 -1.14 2.30
N ALA A 142 -3.68 -0.74 1.72
CA ALA A 142 -3.25 0.65 1.77
C ALA A 142 -2.91 1.19 0.37
N LEU A 143 -3.74 2.10 -0.11
CA LEU A 143 -3.55 2.76 -1.41
C LEU A 143 -2.49 3.85 -1.29
N LYS A 144 -1.46 3.75 -2.12
CA LYS A 144 -0.26 4.58 -2.05
C LYS A 144 0.09 5.20 -3.42
N SER A 145 0.86 6.29 -3.40
CA SER A 145 1.38 6.94 -4.62
C SER A 145 2.63 7.77 -4.31
N GLY A 146 3.51 7.20 -3.52
CA GLY A 146 4.80 7.78 -3.17
C GLY A 146 4.76 8.92 -2.16
N LYS A 147 5.91 9.24 -1.59
CA LYS A 147 6.16 10.48 -0.85
C LYS A 147 6.41 11.64 -1.82
N LEU A 148 6.67 12.84 -1.28
CA LEU A 148 6.72 14.09 -2.05
C LEU A 148 7.60 14.02 -3.29
N PHE A 149 8.78 13.43 -3.19
CA PHE A 149 9.71 13.33 -4.31
C PHE A 149 9.10 12.50 -5.45
N LEU A 150 8.75 11.25 -5.20
CA LEU A 150 8.16 10.37 -6.20
C LEU A 150 6.81 10.90 -6.72
N GLY A 151 5.94 11.37 -5.83
CA GLY A 151 4.67 11.97 -6.23
C GLY A 151 4.81 13.23 -7.08
N THR A 152 5.92 13.96 -6.96
CA THR A 152 6.22 15.13 -7.79
C THR A 152 6.85 14.75 -9.12
N VAL A 153 7.79 13.84 -9.13
CA VAL A 153 8.55 13.44 -10.32
C VAL A 153 7.72 12.52 -11.22
N MET A 154 7.11 11.50 -10.64
CA MET A 154 6.39 10.48 -11.39
C MET A 154 4.95 10.87 -11.74
N HIS A 155 4.32 11.74 -10.97
CA HIS A 155 2.95 12.23 -11.18
C HIS A 155 1.91 11.12 -11.44
N THR A 156 2.09 9.97 -10.82
CA THR A 156 1.25 8.80 -11.08
C THR A 156 0.37 8.53 -9.87
N PRO A 157 -0.93 8.75 -9.96
CA PRO A 157 -1.87 8.39 -8.89
C PRO A 157 -2.05 6.88 -8.80
N CYS A 158 -2.60 6.41 -7.67
CA CYS A 158 -3.26 5.12 -7.60
C CYS A 158 -4.72 5.32 -8.02
N GLU A 159 -5.17 4.72 -9.12
CA GLU A 159 -6.48 5.04 -9.69
C GLU A 159 -7.24 3.84 -10.26
N ASN A 160 -8.57 3.98 -10.34
CA ASN A 160 -9.49 2.95 -10.81
C ASN A 160 -9.35 1.66 -9.99
N VAL A 161 -9.55 1.76 -8.68
CA VAL A 161 -9.39 0.66 -7.73
C VAL A 161 -10.76 0.14 -7.31
N THR A 162 -10.98 -1.15 -7.47
CA THR A 162 -12.18 -1.84 -6.98
C THR A 162 -11.81 -2.82 -5.88
N ILE A 163 -12.40 -2.66 -4.70
CA ILE A 163 -12.23 -3.53 -3.54
C ILE A 163 -13.61 -4.05 -3.17
N ARG A 164 -13.82 -5.36 -3.24
CA ARG A 164 -15.14 -5.93 -2.91
C ARG A 164 -15.08 -7.35 -2.40
N ASN A 165 -16.09 -7.72 -1.60
CA ASN A 165 -16.25 -9.06 -1.05
C ASN A 165 -15.04 -9.54 -0.22
N CYS A 166 -14.26 -8.60 0.35
CA CYS A 166 -13.09 -8.91 1.15
C CYS A 166 -13.43 -8.98 2.63
N ASN A 167 -12.72 -9.83 3.35
CA ASN A 167 -12.72 -9.90 4.80
C ASN A 167 -11.37 -9.36 5.31
N LEU A 168 -11.41 -8.17 5.89
CA LEU A 168 -10.24 -7.44 6.39
C LEU A 168 -10.19 -7.61 7.90
N ASN A 169 -9.25 -8.40 8.37
CA ASN A 169 -9.21 -8.85 9.75
C ASN A 169 -7.92 -8.44 10.45
N ARG A 170 -8.05 -7.94 11.65
CA ARG A 170 -6.96 -7.51 12.53
C ARG A 170 -6.04 -6.46 11.89
N GLY A 171 -5.62 -5.78 11.50
CA GLY A 171 -4.75 -4.76 10.94
C GLY A 171 -4.94 -3.40 11.60
N HIS A 172 -3.99 -2.52 11.41
CA HIS A 172 -4.08 -1.13 11.87
C HIS A 172 -5.14 -0.31 11.13
N GLY A 173 -5.55 -0.75 9.95
CA GLY A 173 -6.66 -0.18 9.19
C GLY A 173 -7.21 -1.15 8.16
N GLY A 174 -8.52 -1.19 7.99
CA GLY A 174 -9.15 -2.02 6.97
C GLY A 174 -8.85 -1.50 5.56
N LEU A 175 -9.41 -0.33 5.21
CA LEU A 175 -9.00 0.43 4.04
C LEU A 175 -8.24 1.68 4.46
N VAL A 176 -7.06 1.84 3.92
CA VAL A 176 -6.18 2.97 4.22
C VAL A 176 -5.81 3.73 2.94
N ILE A 177 -5.79 5.05 3.00
CA ILE A 177 -5.18 5.91 1.99
C ILE A 177 -3.96 6.57 2.62
N GLY A 178 -2.80 6.30 2.05
CA GLY A 178 -1.54 6.86 2.54
C GLY A 178 -0.79 5.94 3.54
N SER A 179 0.21 6.53 4.23
CA SER A 179 0.56 7.95 4.24
C SER A 179 1.26 8.43 2.97
N GLU A 180 1.84 7.54 2.19
CA GLU A 180 2.55 7.79 0.93
C GLU A 180 1.53 8.00 -0.19
N MET A 181 0.94 9.21 -0.30
CA MET A 181 -0.12 9.49 -1.27
C MET A 181 0.12 10.77 -2.07
N SER A 182 1.40 11.14 -2.28
CA SER A 182 1.77 12.40 -2.93
C SER A 182 1.44 12.48 -4.42
N GLY A 183 1.28 11.32 -5.10
CA GLY A 183 0.79 11.27 -6.49
C GLY A 183 -0.73 11.32 -6.64
N GLY A 184 -1.45 11.22 -5.52
CA GLY A 184 -2.92 11.21 -5.48
C GLY A 184 -3.53 9.81 -5.50
N VAL A 185 -4.82 9.74 -5.15
CA VAL A 185 -5.65 8.53 -5.18
C VAL A 185 -6.99 8.88 -5.81
N LYS A 186 -7.43 8.14 -6.84
CA LYS A 186 -8.61 8.50 -7.62
C LYS A 186 -9.49 7.32 -7.97
N ASN A 187 -10.79 7.55 -8.06
CA ASN A 187 -11.78 6.57 -8.53
C ASN A 187 -11.67 5.23 -7.78
N VAL A 188 -11.92 5.26 -6.49
CA VAL A 188 -11.85 4.07 -5.62
C VAL A 188 -13.25 3.67 -5.20
N VAL A 189 -13.59 2.41 -5.40
CA VAL A 189 -14.86 1.83 -4.95
C VAL A 189 -14.60 0.70 -3.98
N VAL A 190 -15.11 0.86 -2.76
CA VAL A 190 -15.09 -0.18 -1.72
C VAL A 190 -16.51 -0.57 -1.40
N THR A 191 -16.83 -1.85 -1.55
CA THR A 191 -18.19 -2.32 -1.32
C THR A 191 -18.25 -3.79 -0.89
N GLN A 192 -19.29 -4.16 -0.13
CA GLN A 192 -19.54 -5.54 0.28
C GLN A 192 -18.34 -6.18 1.02
N CYS A 193 -17.67 -5.42 1.87
CA CYS A 193 -16.54 -5.89 2.67
C CYS A 193 -16.93 -6.02 4.13
N LEU A 194 -16.27 -6.93 4.83
CA LEU A 194 -16.28 -7.04 6.27
C LEU A 194 -14.96 -6.57 6.82
N MET A 195 -14.98 -5.69 7.81
CA MET A 195 -13.82 -5.31 8.62
C MET A 195 -14.05 -5.81 10.04
N ASP A 196 -13.17 -6.67 10.53
CA ASP A 196 -13.35 -7.29 11.83
C ASP A 196 -12.07 -7.20 12.67
N HIS A 197 -12.19 -6.66 13.89
CA HIS A 197 -11.08 -6.45 14.81
C HIS A 197 -9.94 -5.57 14.23
N THR A 198 -10.20 -4.71 13.26
CA THR A 198 -9.23 -3.71 12.82
C THR A 198 -9.22 -2.53 13.78
N ASP A 199 -8.06 -1.88 13.96
CA ASP A 199 -8.01 -0.66 14.79
C ASP A 199 -8.84 0.46 14.16
N ARG A 200 -8.81 0.60 12.83
CA ARG A 200 -9.58 1.59 12.07
C ARG A 200 -10.26 0.93 10.88
N GLY A 201 -11.44 1.41 10.58
CA GLY A 201 -12.17 0.99 9.37
C GLY A 201 -11.62 1.68 8.12
N LEU A 202 -12.18 2.84 7.76
CA LEU A 202 -11.62 3.73 6.75
C LEU A 202 -10.65 4.71 7.41
N ARG A 203 -9.40 4.69 6.93
CA ARG A 203 -8.34 5.52 7.49
C ARG A 203 -7.66 6.34 6.39
N ILE A 204 -7.72 7.67 6.47
CA ILE A 204 -6.95 8.57 5.59
C ILE A 204 -5.81 9.17 6.40
N LYS A 205 -4.57 8.93 5.95
CA LYS A 205 -3.33 9.41 6.56
C LYS A 205 -2.65 10.37 5.61
N THR A 206 -2.62 11.66 5.92
CA THR A 206 -1.96 12.65 5.08
C THR A 206 -1.39 13.81 5.89
N ARG A 207 -0.65 14.69 5.25
CA ARG A 207 -0.08 15.91 5.83
C ARG A 207 0.25 16.94 4.74
N ARG A 208 0.48 18.18 5.12
CA ARG A 208 0.85 19.27 4.19
C ARG A 208 2.04 18.94 3.28
N GLY A 209 3.05 18.26 3.79
CA GLY A 209 4.25 17.87 3.04
C GLY A 209 4.03 16.88 1.90
N ARG A 210 2.80 16.41 1.65
CA ARG A 210 2.50 15.52 0.50
C ARG A 210 2.41 16.27 -0.83
N GLY A 211 2.29 17.60 -0.80
CA GLY A 211 2.31 18.44 -2.01
C GLY A 211 0.95 18.57 -2.71
N LYS A 212 0.94 19.34 -3.80
CA LYS A 212 -0.29 19.73 -4.51
C LYS A 212 -0.99 18.60 -5.25
N ASN A 213 -0.26 17.53 -5.59
CA ASN A 213 -0.80 16.38 -6.31
C ASN A 213 -1.43 15.33 -5.36
N ALA A 214 -1.28 15.51 -4.05
CA ALA A 214 -1.85 14.63 -3.04
C ALA A 214 -3.37 14.84 -2.91
N VAL A 215 -4.08 14.53 -3.97
CA VAL A 215 -5.53 14.69 -4.08
C VAL A 215 -6.21 13.33 -3.95
N ILE A 216 -7.25 13.26 -3.13
CA ILE A 216 -8.16 12.12 -3.07
C ILE A 216 -9.43 12.53 -3.75
N ASP A 217 -9.81 11.84 -4.83
CA ASP A 217 -10.99 12.14 -5.63
C ASP A 217 -11.76 10.88 -6.02
N GLY A 218 -13.08 10.93 -5.90
CA GLY A 218 -13.93 9.82 -6.32
C GLY A 218 -13.84 8.58 -5.41
N LEU A 219 -13.75 8.75 -4.08
CA LEU A 219 -13.80 7.65 -3.12
C LEU A 219 -15.27 7.29 -2.80
N VAL A 220 -15.67 6.08 -3.15
CA VAL A 220 -16.95 5.48 -2.78
C VAL A 220 -16.75 4.36 -1.77
N PHE A 221 -17.31 4.51 -0.59
CA PHE A 221 -17.25 3.54 0.50
C PHE A 221 -18.66 3.20 0.95
N ARG A 222 -19.15 2.01 0.61
CA ARG A 222 -20.54 1.62 0.85
C ARG A 222 -20.72 0.13 1.12
N ASN A 223 -21.81 -0.24 1.81
CA ASN A 223 -22.13 -1.64 2.11
C ASN A 223 -20.96 -2.36 2.77
N VAL A 224 -20.31 -1.71 3.72
CA VAL A 224 -19.21 -2.27 4.51
C VAL A 224 -19.71 -2.51 5.92
N GLU A 225 -19.58 -3.73 6.37
CA GLU A 225 -19.84 -4.10 7.74
C GLU A 225 -18.58 -3.98 8.59
N MET A 226 -18.69 -3.36 9.76
CA MET A 226 -17.58 -3.19 10.70
C MET A 226 -17.93 -3.86 12.02
N ARG A 227 -17.15 -4.87 12.42
CA ARG A 227 -17.29 -5.57 13.70
C ARG A 227 -16.06 -5.35 14.55
N HIS A 228 -16.25 -5.01 15.82
CA HIS A 228 -15.14 -4.81 16.76
C HIS A 228 -14.05 -3.85 16.25
N VAL A 229 -14.41 -2.91 15.40
CA VAL A 229 -13.51 -1.87 14.89
C VAL A 229 -13.41 -0.75 15.91
N LEU A 230 -12.20 -0.42 16.37
CA LEU A 230 -12.02 0.56 17.45
C LEU A 230 -12.40 1.96 17.01
N THR A 231 -12.06 2.35 15.76
CA THR A 231 -12.40 3.65 15.20
C THR A 231 -12.88 3.48 13.76
N PRO A 232 -14.18 3.55 13.48
CA PRO A 232 -14.72 3.29 12.13
C PRO A 232 -14.16 4.20 11.04
N PHE A 233 -14.00 5.50 11.34
CA PHE A 233 -13.54 6.51 10.37
C PHE A 233 -12.48 7.42 10.99
N VAL A 234 -11.33 7.55 10.32
CA VAL A 234 -10.26 8.47 10.71
C VAL A 234 -9.74 9.23 9.50
N ILE A 235 -9.78 10.56 9.56
CA ILE A 235 -9.11 11.44 8.61
C ILE A 235 -8.06 12.24 9.38
N ASN A 236 -6.78 11.87 9.22
CA ASN A 236 -5.68 12.53 9.89
C ASN A 236 -4.84 13.34 8.88
N MET A 237 -4.99 14.67 8.95
CA MET A 237 -4.30 15.64 8.08
C MET A 237 -2.95 16.09 8.65
N PHE A 238 -2.52 15.54 9.78
CA PHE A 238 -1.27 15.86 10.47
C PHE A 238 -0.47 14.59 10.76
N TYR A 239 -0.69 13.56 9.94
CA TYR A 239 -0.05 12.27 10.17
C TYR A 239 1.46 12.36 10.02
N PHE A 240 2.16 11.91 11.05
CA PHE A 240 3.61 11.87 11.09
C PHE A 240 4.05 10.52 11.66
N CYS A 241 4.80 9.76 10.87
CA CYS A 241 5.33 8.46 11.27
C CYS A 241 6.83 8.29 10.97
N ASP A 242 7.48 9.34 10.50
CA ASP A 242 8.89 9.35 10.19
C ASP A 242 9.65 10.13 11.27
N PRO A 243 10.05 9.50 12.39
CA PRO A 243 10.84 10.17 13.42
C PRO A 243 12.29 10.40 12.99
N ASP A 244 12.61 9.96 11.79
CA ASP A 244 13.97 9.71 11.36
C ASP A 244 14.69 10.93 10.79
N GLY A 245 14.06 12.09 10.70
CA GLY A 245 14.67 13.27 10.07
C GLY A 245 15.17 13.04 8.62
N LYS A 246 14.97 11.84 8.09
CA LYS A 246 15.43 11.45 6.76
C LYS A 246 14.53 11.93 5.65
N SER A 247 13.46 12.58 5.99
CA SER A 247 12.55 13.18 5.04
C SER A 247 12.96 14.61 4.70
N ASP A 248 14.22 14.86 4.38
CA ASP A 248 14.67 16.14 3.82
C ASP A 248 13.83 16.59 2.62
N TYR A 249 13.19 15.63 1.95
CA TYR A 249 12.19 15.86 0.92
C TYR A 249 10.79 16.27 1.43
N VAL A 250 10.56 16.27 2.73
CA VAL A 250 9.22 16.46 3.31
C VAL A 250 8.99 17.87 3.82
N GLN A 251 10.04 18.64 4.06
CA GLN A 251 9.94 19.90 4.79
C GLN A 251 10.25 21.14 3.98
N SER A 252 9.84 21.20 2.76
CA SER A 252 9.62 22.52 2.19
C SER A 252 8.39 23.12 2.91
N MET A 253 8.65 23.95 3.89
CA MET A 253 7.66 24.70 4.67
C MET A 253 6.96 25.79 3.84
N ASN A 254 6.86 25.62 2.54
CA ASN A 254 6.01 26.47 1.74
C ASN A 254 4.56 26.24 2.15
N PRO A 255 3.86 27.25 2.63
CA PRO A 255 2.48 27.12 3.03
C PRO A 255 1.65 26.73 1.81
N CYS A 256 1.31 25.47 1.69
CA CYS A 256 0.23 25.07 0.79
C CYS A 256 -1.01 25.85 1.21
N ARG A 257 -1.45 26.81 0.43
CA ARG A 257 -2.75 27.44 0.60
C ARG A 257 -3.79 26.37 0.31
N TRP A 258 -4.48 25.94 1.34
CA TRP A 258 -5.70 25.17 1.19
C TRP A 258 -6.76 26.13 0.64
N THR A 259 -7.08 26.04 -0.63
CA THR A 259 -8.35 26.53 -1.14
C THR A 259 -9.37 25.44 -0.82
N MET A 260 -10.14 25.62 0.22
CA MET A 260 -11.38 24.88 0.33
C MET A 260 -12.25 25.35 -0.84
N LEU A 261 -12.50 24.47 -1.78
CA LEU A 261 -13.60 24.69 -2.72
C LEU A 261 -14.89 24.74 -1.90
N PRO A 262 -15.76 25.71 -2.11
CA PRO A 262 -17.06 25.69 -1.45
C PRO A 262 -17.76 24.37 -1.78
N PRO A 263 -18.46 23.78 -0.82
CA PRO A 263 -19.20 22.56 -1.06
C PRO A 263 -20.17 22.75 -2.24
N ALA A 264 -20.27 21.75 -3.10
CA ALA A 264 -21.06 21.78 -4.33
C ALA A 264 -22.58 22.10 -4.14
N TRP A 265 -23.05 22.19 -2.89
CA TRP A 265 -24.41 22.59 -2.52
C TRP A 265 -24.57 24.09 -2.20
N ALA A 266 -23.48 24.85 -2.28
CA ALA A 266 -23.50 26.30 -2.03
C ALA A 266 -23.66 27.14 -3.32
N ALA A 267 -24.05 26.50 -4.43
CA ALA A 267 -24.43 27.17 -5.68
C ALA A 267 -25.92 27.06 -5.94
#